data_bf2f1d3dd276ef7c309b79102b5d27e9
#
_entry.id   bf2f1d3dd276ef7c309b79102b5d27e9
#
_cell.length_a   1.000
_cell.length_b   1.000
_cell.length_c   1.000
_cell.angle_alpha   90.00
_cell.angle_beta   90.00
_cell.angle_gamma   90.00
#
_symmetry.space_group_name_H-M   'P 1'
#
loop_
_entity.id
_entity.type
_entity.pdbx_description
1 polymer ?
#
loop_
_entity_poly.entity_id
_entity_poly.type
_entity_poly.pdbx_seq_one_letter_code
_entity_poly.pdbx_strand_id
1 'polypeptide(L)'
;MARIRQSVSRHYGLTQFGVVFAAFWSYELLRRAITPDWPAALAHAREVSSWERFAHLRWEEPLQQAFLTLPQLVRAMNLFYLVGHFVLTGLFFCWLYRRSPSGFRIFRDGFLIATAVALTVHWAFPTAPPRLAGLGLEDTLRRLSGIEIGSQASSAFSNPVAAVPSLHVGWALGLGVGLAVYGRCVAVRVAGVLYPLAVALTVVVTGNHFVIDALAGMGVMGVGLAAAKIADASRGGAAR
;
A
#
# COMPACT_ATOMS: atom_id res chain seq x y z
N MET A 1 -18.84 -23.94 -29.52
CA MET A 1 -17.88 -23.92 -28.38
C MET A 1 -17.21 -22.56 -28.15
N ALA A 2 -16.82 -21.77 -29.14
CA ALA A 2 -16.19 -20.44 -28.95
C ALA A 2 -17.11 -19.41 -28.27
N ARG A 3 -18.39 -19.31 -28.60
CA ARG A 3 -19.36 -18.39 -27.99
C ARG A 3 -19.60 -18.67 -26.50
N ILE A 4 -19.63 -19.94 -26.08
CA ILE A 4 -19.81 -20.31 -24.67
C ILE A 4 -18.57 -19.91 -23.85
N ARG A 5 -17.35 -20.11 -24.39
CA ARG A 5 -16.10 -19.66 -23.71
C ARG A 5 -16.02 -18.13 -23.60
N GLN A 6 -16.48 -17.39 -24.61
CA GLN A 6 -16.53 -15.92 -24.55
C GLN A 6 -17.56 -15.42 -23.52
N SER A 7 -18.73 -16.05 -23.44
CA SER A 7 -19.76 -15.68 -22.45
C SER A 7 -19.29 -15.91 -21.01
N VAL A 8 -18.70 -17.08 -20.72
CA VAL A 8 -18.15 -17.41 -19.40
C VAL A 8 -17.01 -16.45 -19.02
N SER A 9 -16.12 -16.06 -19.97
CA SER A 9 -15.05 -15.13 -19.70
C SER A 9 -15.57 -13.71 -19.44
N ARG A 10 -16.64 -13.28 -20.11
CA ARG A 10 -17.25 -11.95 -19.91
C ARG A 10 -17.95 -11.85 -18.57
N HIS A 11 -18.71 -12.85 -18.15
CA HIS A 11 -19.33 -12.87 -16.82
C HIS A 11 -18.28 -12.89 -15.70
N TYR A 12 -17.22 -13.69 -15.86
CA TYR A 12 -16.11 -13.72 -14.92
C TYR A 12 -15.45 -12.35 -14.78
N GLY A 13 -15.15 -11.65 -15.89
CA GLY A 13 -14.56 -10.32 -15.88
C GLY A 13 -15.45 -9.30 -15.18
N LEU A 14 -16.76 -9.29 -15.47
CA LEU A 14 -17.72 -8.39 -14.83
C LEU A 14 -17.83 -8.65 -13.32
N THR A 15 -17.83 -9.93 -12.91
CA THR A 15 -17.84 -10.28 -11.48
C THR A 15 -16.58 -9.78 -10.77
N GLN A 16 -15.38 -9.95 -11.39
CA GLN A 16 -14.14 -9.46 -10.80
C GLN A 16 -14.14 -7.94 -10.68
N PHE A 17 -14.59 -7.24 -11.72
CA PHE A 17 -14.75 -5.78 -11.69
C PHE A 17 -15.72 -5.36 -10.57
N GLY A 18 -16.88 -6.01 -10.45
CA GLY A 18 -17.86 -5.74 -9.39
C GLY A 18 -17.30 -5.92 -7.99
N VAL A 19 -16.50 -6.98 -7.75
CA VAL A 19 -15.84 -7.22 -6.46
C VAL A 19 -14.85 -6.11 -6.12
N VAL A 20 -13.98 -5.74 -7.06
CA VAL A 20 -12.98 -4.67 -6.85
C VAL A 20 -13.67 -3.32 -6.67
N PHE A 21 -14.69 -3.03 -7.45
CA PHE A 21 -15.48 -1.81 -7.36
C PHE A 21 -16.21 -1.71 -6.01
N ALA A 22 -16.89 -2.76 -5.58
CA ALA A 22 -17.57 -2.81 -4.28
C ALA A 22 -16.58 -2.63 -3.12
N ALA A 23 -15.42 -3.30 -3.19
CA ALA A 23 -14.37 -3.17 -2.18
C ALA A 23 -13.80 -1.75 -2.12
N PHE A 24 -13.55 -1.11 -3.28
CA PHE A 24 -13.10 0.28 -3.35
C PHE A 24 -14.11 1.25 -2.72
N TRP A 25 -15.39 1.12 -3.05
CA TRP A 25 -16.42 1.99 -2.47
C TRP A 25 -16.65 1.72 -0.98
N SER A 26 -16.57 0.45 -0.54
CA SER A 26 -16.62 0.12 0.89
C SER A 26 -15.45 0.75 1.64
N TYR A 27 -14.24 0.68 1.08
CA TYR A 27 -13.06 1.36 1.62
C TYR A 27 -13.29 2.88 1.74
N GLU A 28 -13.76 3.52 0.67
CA GLU A 28 -14.01 4.97 0.66
C GLU A 28 -15.07 5.40 1.68
N LEU A 29 -16.16 4.63 1.83
CA LEU A 29 -17.20 4.89 2.82
C LEU A 29 -16.67 4.74 4.24
N LEU A 30 -15.97 3.65 4.54
CA LEU A 30 -15.38 3.40 5.86
C LEU A 30 -14.36 4.47 6.21
N ARG A 31 -13.49 4.82 5.28
CA ARG A 31 -12.47 5.86 5.45
C ARG A 31 -13.09 7.22 5.79
N ARG A 32 -14.19 7.60 5.11
CA ARG A 32 -14.90 8.85 5.36
C ARG A 32 -15.67 8.85 6.69
N ALA A 33 -16.07 7.70 7.17
CA ALA A 33 -16.74 7.56 8.47
C ALA A 33 -15.76 7.69 9.65
N ILE A 34 -14.46 7.53 9.43
CA ILE A 34 -13.43 7.69 10.46
C ILE A 34 -13.06 9.17 10.56
N THR A 35 -13.49 9.83 11.64
CA THR A 35 -13.06 11.19 11.96
C THR A 35 -11.62 11.14 12.47
N PRO A 36 -10.69 11.95 11.91
CA PRO A 36 -9.31 11.97 12.37
C PRO A 36 -9.20 12.47 13.81
N ASP A 37 -8.75 11.62 14.72
CA ASP A 37 -8.36 12.01 16.09
C ASP A 37 -6.90 12.44 16.09
N TRP A 38 -6.65 13.73 15.84
CA TRP A 38 -5.31 14.28 15.78
C TRP A 38 -4.53 14.19 17.09
N PRO A 39 -5.10 14.49 18.27
CA PRO A 39 -4.41 14.29 19.55
C PRO A 39 -3.91 12.86 19.73
N ALA A 40 -4.77 11.86 19.52
CA ALA A 40 -4.38 10.45 19.60
C ALA A 40 -3.34 10.09 18.52
N ALA A 41 -3.53 10.54 17.27
CA ALA A 41 -2.63 10.25 16.18
C ALA A 41 -1.20 10.81 16.40
N LEU A 42 -1.07 11.99 16.99
CA LEU A 42 0.21 12.58 17.36
C LEU A 42 0.86 11.85 18.54
N ALA A 43 0.06 11.40 19.52
CA ALA A 43 0.55 10.59 20.64
C ALA A 43 1.11 9.25 20.13
N HIS A 44 0.36 8.53 19.28
CA HIS A 44 0.80 7.27 18.69
C HIS A 44 2.04 7.46 17.79
N ALA A 45 2.14 8.55 17.03
CA ALA A 45 3.34 8.84 16.23
C ALA A 45 4.60 8.99 17.10
N ARG A 46 4.50 9.63 18.29
CA ARG A 46 5.61 9.72 19.25
C ARG A 46 5.96 8.36 19.83
N GLU A 47 4.94 7.53 20.08
CA GLU A 47 5.12 6.16 20.57
C GLU A 47 5.84 5.30 19.55
N VAL A 48 5.41 5.31 18.26
CA VAL A 48 6.08 4.62 17.16
C VAL A 48 7.53 5.09 17.03
N SER A 49 7.78 6.41 17.05
CA SER A 49 9.14 6.96 17.03
C SER A 49 9.98 6.50 18.23
N SER A 50 9.36 6.25 19.42
CA SER A 50 10.06 5.70 20.57
C SER A 50 10.44 4.22 20.38
N TRP A 51 9.56 3.43 19.76
CA TRP A 51 9.84 2.03 19.40
C TRP A 51 11.00 1.95 18.39
N GLU A 52 11.03 2.82 17.38
CA GLU A 52 12.14 2.88 16.41
C GLU A 52 13.48 3.26 17.06
N ARG A 53 13.47 4.19 17.99
CA ARG A 53 14.67 4.53 18.78
C ARG A 53 15.19 3.32 19.55
N PHE A 54 14.29 2.60 20.22
CA PHE A 54 14.64 1.41 20.97
C PHE A 54 15.19 0.30 20.07
N ALA A 55 14.60 0.13 18.88
CA ALA A 55 15.00 -0.87 17.89
C ALA A 55 16.18 -0.43 16.99
N HIS A 56 16.72 0.77 17.17
CA HIS A 56 17.75 1.38 16.30
C HIS A 56 17.32 1.48 14.82
N LEU A 57 16.03 1.67 14.55
CA LEU A 57 15.44 1.76 13.22
C LEU A 57 15.09 3.19 12.78
N ARG A 58 15.44 4.20 13.54
CA ARG A 58 15.14 5.60 13.23
C ARG A 58 16.06 6.13 12.12
N TRP A 59 15.73 5.78 10.86
CA TRP A 59 16.51 6.15 9.68
C TRP A 59 15.86 7.27 8.85
N GLU A 60 14.64 7.70 9.20
CA GLU A 60 13.86 8.67 8.43
C GLU A 60 14.60 9.99 8.25
N GLU A 61 15.06 10.58 9.36
CA GLU A 61 15.70 11.87 9.35
C GLU A 61 17.04 11.87 8.56
N PRO A 62 18.01 10.96 8.82
CA PRO A 62 19.25 10.93 8.04
C PRO A 62 19.01 10.60 6.57
N LEU A 63 18.06 9.72 6.23
CA LEU A 63 17.71 9.43 4.84
C LEU A 63 17.09 10.65 4.18
N GLN A 64 16.12 11.30 4.82
CA GLN A 64 15.49 12.49 4.26
C GLN A 64 16.54 13.60 4.02
N GLN A 65 17.41 13.91 4.99
CA GLN A 65 18.45 14.93 4.84
C GLN A 65 19.40 14.63 3.68
N ALA A 66 19.82 13.39 3.51
CA ALA A 66 20.65 12.98 2.39
C ALA A 66 19.95 13.22 1.03
N PHE A 67 18.66 12.88 0.93
CA PHE A 67 17.90 13.03 -0.32
C PHE A 67 17.44 14.46 -0.60
N LEU A 68 17.32 15.32 0.41
CA LEU A 68 16.97 16.74 0.22
C LEU A 68 18.05 17.52 -0.56
N THR A 69 19.26 16.98 -0.67
CA THR A 69 20.30 17.51 -1.59
C THR A 69 19.93 17.33 -3.07
N LEU A 70 18.95 16.47 -3.37
CA LEU A 70 18.46 16.14 -4.71
C LEU A 70 16.95 16.45 -4.84
N PRO A 71 16.54 17.74 -4.79
CA PRO A 71 15.13 18.12 -4.66
C PRO A 71 14.25 17.64 -5.82
N GLN A 72 14.79 17.50 -7.02
CA GLN A 72 14.03 16.98 -8.17
C GLN A 72 13.70 15.49 -8.02
N LEU A 73 14.63 14.71 -7.43
CA LEU A 73 14.39 13.31 -7.13
C LEU A 73 13.29 13.17 -6.06
N VAL A 74 13.34 13.99 -5.00
CA VAL A 74 12.29 13.98 -3.96
C VAL A 74 10.93 14.39 -4.52
N ARG A 75 10.87 15.37 -5.46
CA ARG A 75 9.64 15.69 -6.19
C ARG A 75 9.10 14.50 -6.99
N ALA A 76 9.98 13.78 -7.68
CA ALA A 76 9.60 12.56 -8.40
C ALA A 76 9.10 11.46 -7.44
N MET A 77 9.73 11.30 -6.28
CA MET A 77 9.28 10.38 -5.22
C MET A 77 7.90 10.78 -4.67
N ASN A 78 7.64 12.06 -4.45
CA ASN A 78 6.32 12.57 -4.05
C ASN A 78 5.24 12.24 -5.09
N LEU A 79 5.51 12.49 -6.38
CA LEU A 79 4.58 12.17 -7.46
C LEU A 79 4.36 10.65 -7.58
N PHE A 80 5.43 9.88 -7.43
CA PHE A 80 5.35 8.42 -7.43
C PHE A 80 4.50 7.91 -6.25
N TYR A 81 4.69 8.44 -5.05
CA TYR A 81 3.87 8.13 -3.89
C TYR A 81 2.38 8.42 -4.12
N LEU A 82 2.06 9.59 -4.67
CA LEU A 82 0.66 10.03 -4.85
C LEU A 82 -0.06 9.31 -5.99
N VAL A 83 0.63 9.00 -7.08
CA VAL A 83 0.01 8.54 -8.32
C VAL A 83 0.69 7.29 -8.89
N GLY A 84 2.01 7.32 -9.01
CA GLY A 84 2.76 6.29 -9.73
C GLY A 84 2.57 4.89 -9.15
N HIS A 85 2.58 4.77 -7.84
CA HIS A 85 2.37 3.49 -7.15
C HIS A 85 0.98 2.90 -7.46
N PHE A 86 -0.07 3.70 -7.44
CA PHE A 86 -1.44 3.24 -7.72
C PHE A 86 -1.61 2.83 -9.19
N VAL A 87 -1.02 3.60 -10.11
CA VAL A 87 -1.01 3.26 -11.54
C VAL A 87 -0.31 1.92 -11.77
N LEU A 88 0.87 1.71 -11.18
CA LEU A 88 1.60 0.45 -11.31
C LEU A 88 0.85 -0.72 -10.68
N THR A 89 0.17 -0.50 -9.55
CA THR A 89 -0.69 -1.51 -8.92
C THR A 89 -1.85 -1.90 -9.84
N GLY A 90 -2.52 -0.93 -10.47
CA GLY A 90 -3.56 -1.19 -11.45
C GLY A 90 -3.06 -1.95 -12.67
N LEU A 91 -1.92 -1.53 -13.24
CA LEU A 91 -1.27 -2.22 -14.37
C LEU A 91 -0.86 -3.65 -14.00
N PHE A 92 -0.35 -3.87 -12.80
CA PHE A 92 -0.02 -5.20 -12.28
C PHE A 92 -1.26 -6.10 -12.25
N PHE A 93 -2.40 -5.64 -11.74
CA PHE A 93 -3.62 -6.45 -11.73
C PHE A 93 -4.16 -6.72 -13.13
N CYS A 94 -4.09 -5.75 -14.06
CA CYS A 94 -4.45 -5.96 -15.46
C CYS A 94 -3.55 -7.02 -16.13
N TRP A 95 -2.24 -6.95 -15.84
CA TRP A 95 -1.28 -7.93 -16.35
C TRP A 95 -1.51 -9.31 -15.73
N LEU A 96 -1.68 -9.41 -14.41
CA LEU A 96 -1.87 -10.68 -13.70
C LEU A 96 -3.18 -11.36 -14.09
N TYR A 97 -4.26 -10.59 -14.32
CA TYR A 97 -5.54 -11.11 -14.81
C TYR A 97 -5.36 -11.86 -16.14
N ARG A 98 -4.57 -11.30 -17.06
CA ARG A 98 -4.28 -11.96 -18.35
C ARG A 98 -3.27 -13.10 -18.22
N ARG A 99 -2.38 -13.01 -17.24
CA ARG A 99 -1.24 -13.93 -17.07
C ARG A 99 -1.62 -15.20 -16.34
N SER A 100 -2.43 -15.10 -15.30
CA SER A 100 -2.83 -16.20 -14.42
C SER A 100 -4.16 -15.88 -13.70
N PRO A 101 -5.30 -16.38 -14.17
CA PRO A 101 -6.58 -16.16 -13.50
C PRO A 101 -6.63 -16.66 -12.05
N SER A 102 -5.95 -17.78 -11.74
CA SER A 102 -5.84 -18.27 -10.35
C SER A 102 -4.95 -17.34 -9.50
N GLY A 103 -3.80 -16.94 -10.03
CA GLY A 103 -2.95 -15.96 -9.39
C GLY A 103 -3.67 -14.65 -9.14
N PHE A 104 -4.43 -14.15 -10.11
CA PHE A 104 -5.23 -12.94 -9.94
C PHE A 104 -6.19 -13.05 -8.74
N ARG A 105 -6.92 -14.17 -8.58
CA ARG A 105 -7.82 -14.35 -7.42
C ARG A 105 -7.06 -14.29 -6.10
N ILE A 106 -5.95 -15.02 -5.98
CA ILE A 106 -5.15 -15.08 -4.76
C ILE A 106 -4.64 -13.67 -4.39
N PHE A 107 -4.08 -12.94 -5.37
CA PHE A 107 -3.54 -11.60 -5.11
C PHE A 107 -4.65 -10.59 -4.82
N ARG A 108 -5.76 -10.62 -5.56
CA ARG A 108 -6.94 -9.78 -5.27
C ARG A 108 -7.42 -10.00 -3.83
N ASP A 109 -7.66 -11.25 -3.45
CA ASP A 109 -8.16 -11.59 -2.12
C ASP A 109 -7.13 -11.22 -1.04
N GLY A 110 -5.84 -11.46 -1.29
CA GLY A 110 -4.76 -11.06 -0.39
C GLY A 110 -4.69 -9.55 -0.17
N PHE A 111 -4.81 -8.75 -1.24
CA PHE A 111 -4.86 -7.29 -1.15
C PHE A 111 -6.11 -6.80 -0.39
N LEU A 112 -7.26 -7.42 -0.62
CA LEU A 112 -8.49 -7.09 0.10
C LEU A 112 -8.38 -7.41 1.59
N ILE A 113 -7.86 -8.57 1.95
CA ILE A 113 -7.64 -8.97 3.35
C ILE A 113 -6.63 -8.00 4.02
N ALA A 114 -5.50 -7.76 3.38
CA ALA A 114 -4.48 -6.85 3.89
C ALA A 114 -5.04 -5.43 4.10
N THR A 115 -5.83 -4.93 3.15
CA THR A 115 -6.47 -3.61 3.25
C THR A 115 -7.50 -3.57 4.39
N ALA A 116 -8.30 -4.62 4.56
CA ALA A 116 -9.27 -4.70 5.66
C ALA A 116 -8.57 -4.72 7.04
N VAL A 117 -7.49 -5.49 7.18
CA VAL A 117 -6.67 -5.50 8.40
C VAL A 117 -6.06 -4.12 8.67
N ALA A 118 -5.47 -3.49 7.64
CA ALA A 118 -4.88 -2.16 7.77
C ALA A 118 -5.92 -1.11 8.19
N LEU A 119 -7.13 -1.12 7.59
CA LEU A 119 -8.22 -0.22 7.98
C LEU A 119 -8.63 -0.39 9.44
N THR A 120 -8.70 -1.63 9.92
CA THR A 120 -8.99 -1.92 11.34
C THR A 120 -7.92 -1.32 12.24
N VAL A 121 -6.64 -1.45 11.85
CA VAL A 121 -5.53 -0.83 12.60
C VAL A 121 -5.58 0.69 12.53
N HIS A 122 -5.82 1.28 11.36
CA HIS A 122 -5.94 2.74 11.21
C HIS A 122 -7.07 3.33 12.06
N TRP A 123 -8.15 2.58 12.24
CA TRP A 123 -9.25 2.97 13.12
C TRP A 123 -8.89 2.83 14.60
N ALA A 124 -8.28 1.72 15.01
CA ALA A 124 -7.98 1.44 16.40
C ALA A 124 -6.71 2.16 16.92
N PHE A 125 -5.78 2.47 16.01
CA PHE A 125 -4.48 3.09 16.29
C PHE A 125 -4.16 4.16 15.25
N PRO A 126 -4.97 5.25 15.18
CA PRO A 126 -4.71 6.35 14.26
C PRO A 126 -3.32 6.91 14.51
N THR A 127 -2.51 7.06 13.47
CA THR A 127 -1.11 7.49 13.59
C THR A 127 -0.80 8.56 12.56
N ALA A 128 -0.31 9.70 13.03
CA ALA A 128 0.13 10.79 12.16
C ALA A 128 1.44 10.39 11.45
N PRO A 129 1.61 10.74 10.16
CA PRO A 129 2.86 10.50 9.46
C PRO A 129 4.00 11.33 10.06
N PRO A 130 5.27 10.86 9.98
CA PRO A 130 6.42 11.53 10.58
C PRO A 130 6.54 13.01 10.23
N ARG A 131 6.28 13.39 8.97
CA ARG A 131 6.33 14.78 8.46
C ARG A 131 5.33 15.73 9.14
N LEU A 132 4.24 15.20 9.73
CA LEU A 132 3.21 15.99 10.42
C LEU A 132 3.29 15.86 11.95
N ALA A 133 4.15 15.00 12.47
CA ALA A 133 4.23 14.66 13.89
C ALA A 133 5.17 15.56 14.71
N GLY A 134 5.83 16.56 14.08
CA GLY A 134 6.77 17.44 14.77
C GLY A 134 8.06 16.73 15.22
N LEU A 135 8.51 15.72 14.49
CA LEU A 135 9.66 14.87 14.81
C LEU A 135 10.95 15.25 14.06
N GLY A 136 11.04 16.49 13.56
CA GLY A 136 12.23 16.99 12.86
C GLY A 136 12.27 16.70 11.36
N LEU A 137 11.25 16.00 10.81
CA LEU A 137 11.16 15.75 9.36
C LEU A 137 10.42 16.89 8.66
N GLU A 138 10.87 17.16 7.42
CA GLU A 138 10.21 18.13 6.55
C GLU A 138 9.01 17.52 5.83
N ASP A 139 7.94 18.29 5.68
CA ASP A 139 6.85 17.95 4.76
C ASP A 139 7.25 18.25 3.31
N THR A 140 7.86 17.27 2.66
CA THR A 140 8.36 17.37 1.29
C THR A 140 7.22 17.53 0.26
N LEU A 141 6.02 17.01 0.55
CA LEU A 141 4.84 17.20 -0.30
C LEU A 141 4.47 18.68 -0.37
N ARG A 142 4.38 19.33 0.78
CA ARG A 142 4.09 20.77 0.86
C ARG A 142 5.24 21.59 0.31
N ARG A 143 6.47 21.39 0.82
CA ARG A 143 7.63 22.23 0.50
C ARG A 143 8.08 22.14 -0.94
N LEU A 144 8.17 20.92 -1.50
CA LEU A 144 8.75 20.71 -2.82
C LEU A 144 7.71 20.55 -3.93
N SER A 145 6.50 20.07 -3.61
CA SER A 145 5.48 19.78 -4.60
C SER A 145 4.25 20.69 -4.50
N GLY A 146 4.17 21.55 -3.48
CA GLY A 146 3.04 22.45 -3.27
C GLY A 146 1.72 21.74 -2.93
N ILE A 147 1.80 20.48 -2.47
CA ILE A 147 0.64 19.63 -2.20
C ILE A 147 0.45 19.51 -0.69
N GLU A 148 -0.66 20.03 -0.19
CA GLU A 148 -1.03 19.92 1.22
C GLU A 148 -1.94 18.72 1.44
N ILE A 149 -1.41 17.65 2.04
CA ILE A 149 -2.20 16.51 2.52
C ILE A 149 -2.30 16.62 4.04
N GLY A 150 -3.51 16.66 4.55
CA GLY A 150 -3.80 16.88 5.98
C GLY A 150 -4.61 18.15 6.23
N SER A 151 -4.86 18.98 5.20
CA SER A 151 -5.84 20.06 5.26
C SER A 151 -7.27 19.52 5.13
N GLN A 152 -8.26 20.30 5.57
CA GLN A 152 -9.68 19.93 5.41
C GLN A 152 -10.06 19.63 3.95
N ALA A 153 -9.47 20.34 2.99
CA ALA A 153 -9.72 20.13 1.56
C ALA A 153 -9.15 18.80 1.05
N SER A 154 -8.03 18.33 1.59
CA SER A 154 -7.39 17.06 1.20
C SER A 154 -7.94 15.84 1.96
N SER A 155 -8.60 16.04 3.10
CA SER A 155 -9.20 14.95 3.91
C SER A 155 -10.29 14.20 3.15
N ALA A 156 -10.89 14.83 2.12
CA ALA A 156 -11.84 14.15 1.22
C ALA A 156 -11.19 13.02 0.41
N PHE A 157 -9.87 13.07 0.16
CA PHE A 157 -9.15 12.13 -0.72
C PHE A 157 -8.09 11.29 0.00
N SER A 158 -7.74 11.62 1.24
CA SER A 158 -6.72 10.88 2.02
C SER A 158 -7.10 10.81 3.50
N ASN A 159 -6.72 9.72 4.18
CA ASN A 159 -6.76 9.67 5.64
C ASN A 159 -5.39 10.13 6.17
N PRO A 160 -5.29 11.37 6.72
CA PRO A 160 -4.02 11.92 7.13
C PRO A 160 -3.43 11.28 8.40
N VAL A 161 -4.17 10.39 9.06
CA VAL A 161 -3.76 9.74 10.33
C VAL A 161 -3.68 8.21 10.18
N ALA A 162 -3.39 7.73 8.98
CA ALA A 162 -3.30 6.31 8.63
C ALA A 162 -1.86 5.88 8.29
N ALA A 163 -0.89 6.23 9.15
CA ALA A 163 0.51 5.87 8.88
C ALA A 163 0.78 4.39 9.13
N VAL A 164 0.32 3.79 10.23
CA VAL A 164 0.55 2.38 10.60
C VAL A 164 -0.68 1.53 10.33
N PRO A 165 -0.55 0.41 9.60
CA PRO A 165 0.56 -0.04 8.76
C PRO A 165 0.56 0.63 7.38
N SER A 166 1.74 0.72 6.73
CA SER A 166 1.85 1.29 5.39
C SER A 166 1.22 0.39 4.32
N LEU A 167 0.07 0.78 3.78
CA LEU A 167 -0.53 0.09 2.63
C LEU A 167 0.29 0.26 1.35
N HIS A 168 1.01 1.37 1.17
CA HIS A 168 1.90 1.55 0.02
C HIS A 168 2.97 0.46 -0.04
N VAL A 169 3.64 0.21 1.08
CA VAL A 169 4.70 -0.81 1.15
C VAL A 169 4.11 -2.22 1.14
N GLY A 170 2.98 -2.44 1.82
CA GLY A 170 2.27 -3.70 1.76
C GLY A 170 1.87 -4.08 0.32
N TRP A 171 1.20 -3.18 -0.39
CA TRP A 171 0.82 -3.41 -1.79
C TRP A 171 2.03 -3.57 -2.70
N ALA A 172 3.10 -2.80 -2.45
CA ALA A 172 4.35 -2.97 -3.20
C ALA A 172 4.96 -4.35 -3.01
N LEU A 173 4.94 -4.90 -1.78
CA LEU A 173 5.36 -6.29 -1.53
C LEU A 173 4.49 -7.29 -2.30
N GLY A 174 3.16 -7.14 -2.24
CA GLY A 174 2.25 -7.99 -3.00
C GLY A 174 2.54 -7.97 -4.49
N LEU A 175 2.69 -6.77 -5.08
CA LEU A 175 3.08 -6.59 -6.47
C LEU A 175 4.42 -7.24 -6.78
N GLY A 176 5.43 -7.00 -5.92
CA GLY A 176 6.76 -7.56 -6.06
C GLY A 176 6.77 -9.09 -6.05
N VAL A 177 6.07 -9.71 -5.10
CA VAL A 177 5.89 -11.17 -5.04
C VAL A 177 5.21 -11.68 -6.31
N GLY A 178 4.16 -11.01 -6.79
CA GLY A 178 3.48 -11.40 -8.02
C GLY A 178 4.39 -11.34 -9.25
N LEU A 179 5.21 -10.29 -9.40
CA LEU A 179 6.19 -10.20 -10.47
C LEU A 179 7.28 -11.28 -10.35
N ALA A 180 7.76 -11.57 -9.14
CA ALA A 180 8.76 -12.60 -8.90
C ALA A 180 8.24 -14.00 -9.24
N VAL A 181 6.98 -14.31 -8.88
CA VAL A 181 6.37 -15.63 -9.11
C VAL A 181 5.92 -15.81 -10.57
N TYR A 182 5.26 -14.83 -11.16
CA TYR A 182 4.62 -14.94 -12.49
C TYR A 182 5.43 -14.33 -13.63
N GLY A 183 6.52 -13.63 -13.32
CA GLY A 183 7.43 -13.04 -14.33
C GLY A 183 8.13 -14.11 -15.17
N ARG A 184 8.20 -13.92 -16.49
CA ARG A 184 8.81 -14.88 -17.42
C ARG A 184 10.32 -14.71 -17.57
N CYS A 185 10.82 -13.49 -17.40
CA CYS A 185 12.25 -13.20 -17.53
C CYS A 185 12.85 -12.74 -16.20
N VAL A 186 14.14 -12.90 -16.08
CA VAL A 186 14.89 -12.54 -14.86
C VAL A 186 14.73 -11.06 -14.53
N ALA A 187 14.76 -10.18 -15.53
CA ALA A 187 14.59 -8.74 -15.31
C ALA A 187 13.28 -8.38 -14.58
N VAL A 188 12.15 -9.01 -14.97
CA VAL A 188 10.85 -8.81 -14.30
C VAL A 188 10.88 -9.33 -12.86
N ARG A 189 11.52 -10.46 -12.61
CA ARG A 189 11.65 -11.02 -11.25
C ARG A 189 12.52 -10.15 -10.36
N VAL A 190 13.63 -9.65 -10.89
CA VAL A 190 14.51 -8.70 -10.19
C VAL A 190 13.79 -7.40 -9.89
N ALA A 191 13.07 -6.83 -10.87
CA ALA A 191 12.23 -5.66 -10.66
C ALA A 191 11.19 -5.91 -9.55
N GLY A 192 10.61 -7.13 -9.48
CA GLY A 192 9.70 -7.53 -8.42
C GLY A 192 10.33 -7.49 -7.02
N VAL A 193 11.60 -7.85 -6.89
CA VAL A 193 12.32 -7.78 -5.61
C VAL A 193 12.69 -6.33 -5.24
N LEU A 194 13.12 -5.55 -6.23
CA LEU A 194 13.56 -4.16 -6.01
C LEU A 194 12.41 -3.19 -5.78
N TYR A 195 11.23 -3.47 -6.33
CA TYR A 195 10.09 -2.56 -6.27
C TYR A 195 9.62 -2.24 -4.84
N PRO A 196 9.36 -3.21 -3.94
CA PRO A 196 8.97 -2.89 -2.57
C PRO A 196 10.05 -2.13 -1.80
N LEU A 197 11.32 -2.36 -2.08
CA LEU A 197 12.43 -1.60 -1.47
C LEU A 197 12.42 -0.14 -1.94
N ALA A 198 12.19 0.09 -3.24
CA ALA A 198 12.09 1.44 -3.79
C ALA A 198 10.88 2.19 -3.22
N VAL A 199 9.74 1.51 -3.05
CA VAL A 199 8.55 2.11 -2.41
C VAL A 199 8.81 2.41 -0.94
N ALA A 200 9.41 1.49 -0.19
CA ALA A 200 9.77 1.70 1.21
C ALA A 200 10.71 2.91 1.37
N LEU A 201 11.75 2.98 0.55
CA LEU A 201 12.64 4.14 0.53
C LEU A 201 11.88 5.43 0.21
N THR A 202 10.98 5.41 -0.77
CA THR A 202 10.17 6.58 -1.15
C THR A 202 9.33 7.08 0.01
N VAL A 203 8.58 6.21 0.69
CA VAL A 203 7.66 6.64 1.76
C VAL A 203 8.40 7.14 3.00
N VAL A 204 9.58 6.59 3.28
CA VAL A 204 10.46 7.02 4.38
C VAL A 204 11.11 8.38 4.07
N VAL A 205 11.77 8.51 2.92
CA VAL A 205 12.43 9.76 2.49
C VAL A 205 11.45 10.93 2.40
N THR A 206 10.23 10.67 1.92
CA THR A 206 9.21 11.72 1.81
C THR A 206 8.51 12.03 3.14
N GLY A 207 8.87 11.35 4.24
CA GLY A 207 8.31 11.54 5.57
C GLY A 207 6.85 11.10 5.70
N ASN A 208 6.36 10.28 4.77
CA ASN A 208 4.97 9.79 4.82
C ASN A 208 4.80 8.61 5.77
N HIS A 209 5.84 7.84 6.02
CA HIS A 209 5.81 6.66 6.88
C HIS A 209 7.08 6.51 7.70
N PHE A 210 6.94 5.91 8.88
CA PHE A 210 8.01 5.36 9.69
C PHE A 210 8.57 4.07 9.05
N VAL A 211 9.78 3.65 9.40
CA VAL A 211 10.33 2.35 8.98
C VAL A 211 9.48 1.20 9.52
N ILE A 212 9.01 1.31 10.77
CA ILE A 212 8.10 0.34 11.39
C ILE A 212 6.79 0.22 10.60
N ASP A 213 6.23 1.32 10.07
CA ASP A 213 5.02 1.28 9.24
C ASP A 213 5.22 0.44 7.99
N ALA A 214 6.40 0.59 7.36
CA ALA A 214 6.78 -0.17 6.18
C ALA A 214 6.87 -1.67 6.51
N LEU A 215 7.52 -2.04 7.60
CA LEU A 215 7.64 -3.43 8.06
C LEU A 215 6.28 -4.03 8.43
N ALA A 216 5.45 -3.27 9.15
CA ALA A 216 4.09 -3.67 9.49
C ALA A 216 3.22 -3.88 8.24
N GLY A 217 3.33 -2.99 7.25
CA GLY A 217 2.66 -3.12 5.95
C GLY A 217 3.05 -4.38 5.20
N MET A 218 4.35 -4.71 5.18
CA MET A 218 4.85 -5.97 4.60
C MET A 218 4.27 -7.19 5.34
N GLY A 219 4.23 -7.17 6.68
CA GLY A 219 3.65 -8.22 7.50
C GLY A 219 2.17 -8.45 7.21
N VAL A 220 1.39 -7.38 7.18
CA VAL A 220 -0.05 -7.44 6.88
C VAL A 220 -0.31 -8.00 5.48
N MET A 221 0.48 -7.60 4.46
CA MET A 221 0.36 -8.17 3.12
C MET A 221 0.77 -9.64 3.08
N GLY A 222 1.83 -10.03 3.80
CA GLY A 222 2.23 -11.43 3.92
C GLY A 222 1.11 -12.31 4.48
N VAL A 223 0.47 -11.86 5.56
CA VAL A 223 -0.70 -12.55 6.16
C VAL A 223 -1.86 -12.60 5.17
N GLY A 224 -2.17 -11.50 4.49
CA GLY A 224 -3.24 -11.44 3.49
C GLY A 224 -3.04 -12.44 2.35
N LEU A 225 -1.84 -12.51 1.78
CA LEU A 225 -1.52 -13.46 0.70
C LEU A 225 -1.54 -14.92 1.18
N ALA A 226 -1.05 -15.19 2.40
CA ALA A 226 -1.09 -16.52 2.99
C ALA A 226 -2.53 -16.99 3.21
N ALA A 227 -3.38 -16.16 3.80
CA ALA A 227 -4.79 -16.45 4.01
C ALA A 227 -5.54 -16.68 2.69
N ALA A 228 -5.31 -15.83 1.69
CA ALA A 228 -5.92 -15.98 0.36
C ALA A 228 -5.50 -17.29 -0.33
N LYS A 229 -4.23 -17.67 -0.22
CA LYS A 229 -3.71 -18.93 -0.78
C LYS A 229 -4.32 -20.17 -0.11
N ILE A 230 -4.46 -20.15 1.22
CA ILE A 230 -5.12 -21.24 1.97
C ILE A 230 -6.59 -21.37 1.54
N ALA A 231 -7.31 -20.25 1.45
CA ALA A 231 -8.70 -20.24 1.02
C ALA A 231 -8.89 -20.73 -0.43
N ASP A 232 -7.98 -20.40 -1.36
CA ASP A 232 -8.05 -20.89 -2.75
C ASP A 232 -7.78 -22.41 -2.81
N ALA A 233 -6.85 -22.94 -2.01
CA ALA A 233 -6.57 -24.37 -1.91
C ALA A 233 -7.78 -25.16 -1.38
N SER A 234 -8.48 -24.67 -0.35
CA SER A 234 -9.67 -25.29 0.22
C SER A 234 -10.83 -25.35 -0.78
N ARG A 235 -11.01 -24.32 -1.60
CA ARG A 235 -12.02 -24.30 -2.68
C ARG A 235 -11.70 -25.30 -3.79
N GLY A 236 -10.42 -25.48 -4.13
CA GLY A 236 -9.98 -26.45 -5.13
C GLY A 236 -10.09 -27.90 -4.67
N GLY A 237 -9.97 -28.18 -3.37
CA GLY A 237 -10.16 -29.51 -2.77
C GLY A 237 -11.63 -29.96 -2.68
N ALA A 238 -12.54 -29.00 -2.45
CA ALA A 238 -13.99 -29.30 -2.39
C ALA A 238 -14.66 -29.53 -3.76
N ALA A 239 -13.95 -29.21 -4.85
CA ALA A 239 -14.44 -29.38 -6.23
C ALA A 239 -13.94 -30.68 -6.92
N ARG A 240 -13.20 -31.50 -6.20
CA ARG A 240 -12.74 -32.83 -6.64
C ARG A 240 -13.51 -33.94 -5.92
#